data_8ba98f4881442e551e40952389aa97a8
#
_entry.id   8ba98f4881442e551e40952389aa97a8
#
_cell.length_a   1.000
_cell.length_b   1.000
_cell.length_c   1.000
_cell.angle_alpha   90.00
_cell.angle_beta   90.00
_cell.angle_gamma   90.00
#
_symmetry.space_group_name_H-M   'P 1'
#
loop_
_entity.id
_entity.type
_entity.pdbx_description
1 polymer ?
#
loop_
_entity_poly.entity_id
_entity_poly.type
_entity_poly.pdbx_seq_one_letter_code
_entity_poly.pdbx_strand_id
1 'polypeptide(L)'
;KMETRVFNKHWIDSPWSGFFEGKDPLRASPTGIHEDTITHICRRFSSAPPNASDFVIHRGLQRILNARMEMVKERTIDWAMGEAVAFGSLLKEGIHVRLSGQDVERGTFSHRHHILHHQKVDKSQYNALAHLYPDQAPYTVCNSSLSEYAVLGFELGFSMTNPNALVIWEAQFGDFHNTAQCIIDQFIASGQSKWIRQTGLVLLLPHGMEGMGPEHSSARLERFLQMTSDDPDILPAFSSDFAIRQLSDINWIVASCSTPANLFHILRRQIALPFRKPLILMTPKSLLRHPEAKSPFDDMVEGTEFQRVIPEAGPASKNPAGVKRLIFCSGKVYYDLTAARKEAGLEESIAISRMEQIAPSLMTW
;
A
#
# COMPACT_ATOMS: atom_id res chain seq x y z
N LYS A 1 -19.65 -27.56 29.67
CA LYS A 1 -20.85 -26.99 29.02
C LYS A 1 -20.66 -25.53 28.55
N MET A 2 -19.83 -24.75 29.21
CA MET A 2 -19.56 -23.35 28.84
C MET A 2 -18.60 -23.25 27.65
N GLU A 3 -17.57 -24.09 27.58
CA GLU A 3 -16.62 -24.13 26.47
C GLU A 3 -17.24 -24.50 25.14
N THR A 4 -18.18 -25.44 25.13
CA THR A 4 -18.88 -25.86 23.90
C THR A 4 -19.77 -24.74 23.34
N ARG A 5 -20.38 -23.92 24.21
CA ARG A 5 -21.19 -22.76 23.77
C ARG A 5 -20.35 -21.64 23.20
N VAL A 6 -19.17 -21.38 23.80
CA VAL A 6 -18.25 -20.37 23.32
C VAL A 6 -17.70 -20.77 21.94
N PHE A 7 -17.36 -22.04 21.76
CA PHE A 7 -16.84 -22.56 20.50
C PHE A 7 -17.90 -22.50 19.38
N ASN A 8 -19.14 -22.88 19.65
CA ASN A 8 -20.22 -22.78 18.67
C ASN A 8 -20.55 -21.34 18.32
N LYS A 9 -20.52 -20.42 19.28
CA LYS A 9 -20.77 -19.02 19.06
C LYS A 9 -19.67 -18.39 18.19
N HIS A 10 -18.40 -18.71 18.47
CA HIS A 10 -17.26 -18.23 17.70
C HIS A 10 -17.27 -18.70 16.24
N TRP A 11 -17.79 -19.90 16.00
CA TRP A 11 -17.95 -20.44 14.64
C TRP A 11 -19.08 -19.77 13.87
N ILE A 12 -20.20 -19.47 14.53
CA ILE A 12 -21.40 -18.88 13.90
C ILE A 12 -21.27 -17.37 13.73
N ASP A 13 -20.68 -16.68 14.69
CA ASP A 13 -20.55 -15.21 14.73
C ASP A 13 -19.24 -14.70 14.10
N SER A 14 -18.57 -15.48 13.26
CA SER A 14 -17.36 -15.04 12.56
C SER A 14 -17.68 -13.89 11.59
N PRO A 15 -16.85 -12.83 11.50
CA PRO A 15 -17.01 -11.76 10.52
C PRO A 15 -16.99 -12.23 9.04
N TRP A 16 -16.55 -13.46 8.80
CA TRP A 16 -16.63 -14.10 7.48
C TRP A 16 -18.04 -14.60 7.15
N SER A 17 -18.88 -14.84 8.15
CA SER A 17 -20.27 -15.19 7.94
C SER A 17 -20.98 -14.03 7.22
N GLY A 18 -21.60 -14.32 6.08
CA GLY A 18 -22.23 -13.31 5.24
C GLY A 18 -21.25 -12.39 4.46
N PHE A 19 -19.93 -12.54 4.60
CA PHE A 19 -18.99 -11.67 3.90
C PHE A 19 -19.18 -11.68 2.38
N PHE A 20 -19.52 -12.82 1.80
CA PHE A 20 -19.74 -12.98 0.36
C PHE A 20 -21.19 -12.76 -0.07
N GLU A 21 -22.13 -12.63 0.90
CA GLU A 21 -23.55 -12.47 0.60
C GLU A 21 -23.82 -11.12 -0.05
N GLY A 22 -24.63 -11.14 -1.12
CA GLY A 22 -25.04 -9.93 -1.84
C GLY A 22 -23.92 -9.22 -2.61
N LYS A 23 -22.71 -9.76 -2.63
CA LYS A 23 -21.59 -9.22 -3.41
C LYS A 23 -21.51 -9.83 -4.79
N ASP A 24 -21.35 -8.98 -5.81
CA ASP A 24 -20.94 -9.43 -7.12
C ASP A 24 -19.43 -9.80 -7.07
N PRO A 25 -19.06 -11.07 -7.29
CA PRO A 25 -17.67 -11.52 -7.22
C PRO A 25 -16.78 -10.89 -8.30
N LEU A 26 -17.37 -10.24 -9.30
CA LEU A 26 -16.68 -9.64 -10.43
C LEU A 26 -16.76 -8.11 -10.42
N ARG A 27 -17.13 -7.51 -9.29
CA ARG A 27 -17.21 -6.06 -9.18
C ARG A 27 -16.50 -5.55 -7.91
N ALA A 28 -15.42 -4.80 -8.10
CA ALA A 28 -14.78 -4.06 -7.03
C ALA A 28 -15.51 -2.74 -6.74
N SER A 29 -15.50 -2.31 -5.50
CA SER A 29 -15.97 -0.97 -5.14
C SER A 29 -14.99 0.10 -5.63
N PRO A 30 -15.45 1.33 -5.96
CA PRO A 30 -14.58 2.45 -6.28
C PRO A 30 -13.57 2.74 -5.16
N THR A 31 -12.38 3.20 -5.53
CA THR A 31 -11.31 3.52 -4.56
C THR A 31 -11.05 5.02 -4.42
N GLY A 32 -11.44 5.85 -5.39
CA GLY A 32 -11.39 7.30 -5.27
C GLY A 32 -12.36 7.83 -4.22
N ILE A 33 -12.05 8.98 -3.61
CA ILE A 33 -12.81 9.57 -2.50
C ILE A 33 -13.07 11.05 -2.74
N HIS A 34 -14.02 11.62 -1.99
CA HIS A 34 -14.31 13.05 -2.05
C HIS A 34 -13.10 13.90 -1.60
N GLU A 35 -12.83 14.99 -2.29
CA GLU A 35 -11.67 15.87 -2.04
C GLU A 35 -11.63 16.44 -0.63
N ASP A 36 -12.78 16.76 -0.05
CA ASP A 36 -12.84 17.26 1.33
C ASP A 36 -12.30 16.24 2.34
N THR A 37 -12.49 14.95 2.05
CA THR A 37 -11.93 13.87 2.87
C THR A 37 -10.42 13.84 2.78
N ILE A 38 -9.85 13.98 1.57
CA ILE A 38 -8.39 14.07 1.35
C ILE A 38 -7.85 15.25 2.13
N THR A 39 -8.45 16.44 1.93
CA THR A 39 -8.03 17.69 2.58
C THR A 39 -8.09 17.59 4.09
N HIS A 40 -9.17 17.04 4.65
CA HIS A 40 -9.34 16.89 6.10
C HIS A 40 -8.25 15.99 6.69
N ILE A 41 -8.04 14.79 6.11
CA ILE A 41 -7.03 13.84 6.59
C ILE A 41 -5.64 14.47 6.50
N CYS A 42 -5.29 15.06 5.37
CA CYS A 42 -3.99 15.69 5.16
C CYS A 42 -3.74 16.81 6.19
N ARG A 43 -4.71 17.68 6.45
CA ARG A 43 -4.59 18.75 7.45
C ARG A 43 -4.40 18.18 8.85
N ARG A 44 -5.21 17.20 9.25
CA ARG A 44 -5.11 16.57 10.58
C ARG A 44 -3.77 15.86 10.77
N PHE A 45 -3.33 15.12 9.76
CA PHE A 45 -2.05 14.41 9.76
C PHE A 45 -0.83 15.34 9.78
N SER A 46 -0.98 16.57 9.29
CA SER A 46 0.06 17.61 9.25
C SER A 46 0.02 18.57 10.44
N SER A 47 -0.81 18.31 11.44
CA SER A 47 -1.05 19.21 12.56
C SER A 47 -0.56 18.64 13.89
N ALA A 48 -0.23 19.54 14.82
CA ALA A 48 -0.06 19.23 16.24
C ALA A 48 -1.39 18.75 16.86
N PRO A 49 -1.35 18.11 18.05
CA PRO A 49 -2.56 17.75 18.77
C PRO A 49 -3.46 18.97 18.99
N PRO A 50 -4.77 18.88 18.68
CA PRO A 50 -5.68 19.98 18.96
C PRO A 50 -5.80 20.21 20.48
N ASN A 51 -5.92 21.45 20.89
CA ASN A 51 -6.07 21.87 22.30
C ASN A 51 -4.91 21.49 23.23
N ALA A 52 -3.74 21.21 22.69
CA ALA A 52 -2.54 20.88 23.47
C ALA A 52 -1.45 21.93 23.24
N SER A 53 -1.66 23.14 23.76
CA SER A 53 -0.66 24.23 23.72
C SER A 53 0.69 23.81 24.31
N ASP A 54 0.67 22.82 25.20
CA ASP A 54 1.84 22.34 25.93
C ASP A 54 2.54 21.17 25.24
N PHE A 55 2.00 20.61 24.15
CA PHE A 55 2.60 19.49 23.44
C PHE A 55 3.79 19.94 22.60
N VAL A 56 4.98 19.68 23.12
CA VAL A 56 6.24 20.10 22.47
C VAL A 56 6.67 19.07 21.45
N ILE A 57 6.65 19.46 20.17
CA ILE A 57 7.10 18.64 19.03
C ILE A 57 8.59 18.88 18.78
N HIS A 58 9.33 17.83 18.39
CA HIS A 58 10.72 17.97 17.97
C HIS A 58 10.85 18.94 16.78
N ARG A 59 11.82 19.84 16.83
CA ARG A 59 12.00 20.90 15.83
C ARG A 59 12.11 20.39 14.39
N GLY A 60 12.80 19.26 14.19
CA GLY A 60 12.92 18.63 12.86
C GLY A 60 11.57 18.13 12.35
N LEU A 61 10.77 17.53 13.22
CA LEU A 61 9.45 17.03 12.87
C LEU A 61 8.46 18.18 12.59
N GLN A 62 8.55 19.28 13.32
CA GLN A 62 7.74 20.48 13.03
C GLN A 62 7.96 21.00 11.61
N ARG A 63 9.20 20.93 11.10
CA ARG A 63 9.50 21.30 9.69
C ARG A 63 8.81 20.37 8.71
N ILE A 64 8.78 19.06 8.99
CA ILE A 64 8.09 18.07 8.17
C ILE A 64 6.59 18.35 8.13
N LEU A 65 5.96 18.58 9.29
CA LEU A 65 4.54 18.92 9.37
C LEU A 65 4.20 20.21 8.61
N ASN A 66 5.04 21.24 8.71
CA ASN A 66 4.87 22.47 7.95
C ASN A 66 4.97 22.24 6.44
N ALA A 67 5.97 21.44 5.98
CA ALA A 67 6.10 21.10 4.56
C ALA A 67 4.89 20.31 4.03
N ARG A 68 4.33 19.39 4.84
CA ARG A 68 3.08 18.70 4.50
C ARG A 68 1.91 19.68 4.36
N MET A 69 1.80 20.66 5.24
CA MET A 69 0.74 21.67 5.16
C MET A 69 0.85 22.53 3.90
N GLU A 70 2.07 22.84 3.43
CA GLU A 70 2.25 23.51 2.14
C GLU A 70 1.80 22.61 0.97
N MET A 71 2.14 21.32 0.98
CA MET A 71 1.63 20.39 -0.03
C MET A 71 0.09 20.33 -0.07
N VAL A 72 -0.58 20.43 1.09
CA VAL A 72 -2.05 20.51 1.14
C VAL A 72 -2.58 21.76 0.42
N LYS A 73 -1.92 22.90 0.59
CA LYS A 73 -2.30 24.15 -0.12
C LYS A 73 -2.10 24.03 -1.63
N GLU A 74 -1.04 23.34 -2.04
CA GLU A 74 -0.72 23.06 -3.44
C GLU A 74 -1.57 21.92 -4.02
N ARG A 75 -2.45 21.28 -3.24
CA ARG A 75 -3.25 20.11 -3.62
C ARG A 75 -2.39 18.95 -4.14
N THR A 76 -1.24 18.73 -3.49
CA THR A 76 -0.32 17.64 -3.79
C THR A 76 -0.02 16.82 -2.55
N ILE A 77 0.44 15.60 -2.74
CA ILE A 77 0.88 14.69 -1.68
C ILE A 77 2.19 14.01 -2.03
N ASP A 78 2.96 13.69 -1.01
CA ASP A 78 4.07 12.75 -1.07
C ASP A 78 3.63 11.33 -0.68
N TRP A 79 4.59 10.41 -0.61
CA TRP A 79 4.35 9.02 -0.27
C TRP A 79 3.67 8.83 1.09
N ALA A 80 4.20 9.50 2.12
CA ALA A 80 3.68 9.37 3.48
C ALA A 80 2.25 9.92 3.61
N MET A 81 1.95 11.00 2.91
CA MET A 81 0.59 11.56 2.87
C MET A 81 -0.37 10.65 2.08
N GLY A 82 0.07 10.06 0.97
CA GLY A 82 -0.73 9.10 0.21
C GLY A 82 -1.13 7.87 1.05
N GLU A 83 -0.20 7.33 1.82
CA GLU A 83 -0.46 6.26 2.78
C GLU A 83 -1.45 6.72 3.87
N ALA A 84 -1.22 7.89 4.47
CA ALA A 84 -2.10 8.42 5.51
C ALA A 84 -3.52 8.70 5.02
N VAL A 85 -3.69 9.16 3.78
CA VAL A 85 -5.01 9.38 3.16
C VAL A 85 -5.71 8.04 2.90
N ALA A 86 -4.99 7.01 2.43
CA ALA A 86 -5.55 5.67 2.28
C ALA A 86 -6.07 5.13 3.61
N PHE A 87 -5.26 5.19 4.65
CA PHE A 87 -5.64 4.72 5.98
C PHE A 87 -6.79 5.53 6.56
N GLY A 88 -6.67 6.85 6.58
CA GLY A 88 -7.68 7.74 7.16
C GLY A 88 -9.04 7.63 6.50
N SER A 89 -9.08 7.42 5.18
CA SER A 89 -10.35 7.22 4.46
C SER A 89 -11.01 5.88 4.80
N LEU A 90 -10.23 4.81 4.94
CA LEU A 90 -10.75 3.51 5.38
C LEU A 90 -11.25 3.56 6.83
N LEU A 91 -10.54 4.26 7.72
CA LEU A 91 -10.99 4.48 9.10
C LEU A 91 -12.35 5.19 9.14
N LYS A 92 -12.53 6.22 8.30
CA LYS A 92 -13.82 6.93 8.14
C LYS A 92 -14.94 5.99 7.67
N GLU A 93 -14.63 5.03 6.82
CA GLU A 93 -15.55 4.03 6.28
C GLU A 93 -15.82 2.87 7.26
N GLY A 94 -15.33 2.95 8.50
CA GLY A 94 -15.52 1.92 9.51
C GLY A 94 -14.59 0.70 9.38
N ILE A 95 -13.51 0.81 8.60
CA ILE A 95 -12.53 -0.25 8.38
C ILE A 95 -11.36 -0.08 9.35
N HIS A 96 -11.13 -1.09 10.19
CA HIS A 96 -9.95 -1.12 11.06
C HIS A 96 -8.69 -1.21 10.21
N VAL A 97 -7.72 -0.33 10.46
CA VAL A 97 -6.40 -0.37 9.83
C VAL A 97 -5.36 -0.72 10.87
N ARG A 98 -4.61 -1.79 10.63
CA ARG A 98 -3.53 -2.27 11.49
C ARG A 98 -2.21 -2.34 10.72
N LEU A 99 -1.21 -1.63 11.20
CA LEU A 99 0.15 -1.61 10.69
C LEU A 99 1.13 -2.07 11.77
N SER A 100 1.91 -3.09 11.48
CA SER A 100 2.99 -3.55 12.36
C SER A 100 4.29 -3.76 11.60
N GLY A 101 5.39 -3.76 12.32
CA GLY A 101 6.75 -3.95 11.81
C GLY A 101 7.75 -3.20 12.68
N GLN A 102 9.03 -3.33 12.37
CA GLN A 102 10.07 -2.62 13.11
C GLN A 102 10.07 -1.13 12.71
N ASP A 103 10.05 -0.24 13.70
CA ASP A 103 10.05 1.22 13.52
C ASP A 103 8.88 1.80 12.68
N VAL A 104 7.77 1.10 12.52
CA VAL A 104 6.67 1.53 11.64
C VAL A 104 5.93 2.78 12.11
N GLU A 105 5.95 3.10 13.40
CA GLU A 105 5.34 4.33 13.93
C GLU A 105 5.96 5.59 13.31
N ARG A 106 7.27 5.57 13.12
CA ARG A 106 8.06 6.63 12.47
C ARG A 106 8.29 6.35 10.99
N GLY A 107 8.36 5.08 10.61
CA GLY A 107 8.93 4.55 9.38
C GLY A 107 10.46 4.40 9.48
N THR A 108 11.01 3.27 8.99
CA THR A 108 12.47 3.01 8.99
C THR A 108 13.26 4.17 8.39
N PHE A 109 12.72 4.80 7.34
CA PHE A 109 13.34 5.94 6.65
C PHE A 109 12.88 7.29 7.19
N SER A 110 12.25 7.36 8.36
CA SER A 110 11.77 8.59 9.00
C SER A 110 10.83 9.42 8.11
N HIS A 111 9.95 8.76 7.36
CA HIS A 111 9.00 9.41 6.44
C HIS A 111 7.58 9.46 6.99
N ARG A 112 7.15 8.48 7.80
CA ARG A 112 5.76 8.26 8.21
C ARG A 112 5.33 9.18 9.35
N HIS A 113 5.89 9.03 10.54
CA HIS A 113 5.57 9.79 11.75
C HIS A 113 4.08 9.77 12.12
N HIS A 114 3.49 8.59 12.24
CA HIS A 114 2.10 8.44 12.68
C HIS A 114 1.93 8.71 14.18
N ILE A 115 2.98 8.47 14.96
CA ILE A 115 3.02 8.80 16.39
C ILE A 115 3.96 9.99 16.61
N LEU A 116 3.41 11.06 17.20
CA LEU A 116 4.18 12.19 17.69
C LEU A 116 4.50 11.99 19.16
N HIS A 117 5.76 12.14 19.55
CA HIS A 117 6.21 12.05 20.94
C HIS A 117 6.45 13.43 21.51
N HIS A 118 5.90 13.67 22.72
CA HIS A 118 6.13 14.89 23.45
C HIS A 118 7.59 14.98 23.92
N GLN A 119 8.27 16.10 23.65
CA GLN A 119 9.71 16.22 23.92
C GLN A 119 10.07 16.48 25.39
N LYS A 120 9.10 16.85 26.23
CA LYS A 120 9.32 17.17 27.65
C LYS A 120 8.57 16.30 28.62
N VAL A 121 7.58 15.54 28.17
CA VAL A 121 6.74 14.68 29.00
C VAL A 121 6.90 13.25 28.55
N ASP A 122 7.47 12.40 29.42
CA ASP A 122 7.71 10.99 29.13
C ASP A 122 6.40 10.26 28.80
N LYS A 123 6.46 9.37 27.82
CA LYS A 123 5.33 8.53 27.35
C LYS A 123 4.11 9.30 26.83
N SER A 124 4.14 10.63 26.77
CA SER A 124 3.08 11.41 26.15
C SER A 124 3.20 11.34 24.64
N GLN A 125 2.15 10.83 23.99
CA GLN A 125 2.09 10.56 22.57
C GLN A 125 0.80 11.08 21.95
N TYR A 126 0.84 11.37 20.66
CA TYR A 126 -0.33 11.70 19.87
C TYR A 126 -0.34 10.93 18.56
N ASN A 127 -1.43 10.25 18.27
CA ASN A 127 -1.68 9.55 17.02
C ASN A 127 -2.74 10.32 16.22
N ALA A 128 -2.31 11.04 15.19
CA ALA A 128 -3.21 11.88 14.40
C ALA A 128 -4.29 11.06 13.68
N LEU A 129 -3.92 9.89 13.13
CA LEU A 129 -4.86 9.04 12.40
C LEU A 129 -5.90 8.36 13.29
N ALA A 130 -5.62 8.20 14.58
CA ALA A 130 -6.60 7.69 15.55
C ALA A 130 -7.65 8.74 15.97
N HIS A 131 -7.48 10.01 15.55
CA HIS A 131 -8.32 11.14 15.98
C HIS A 131 -8.79 12.00 14.80
N LEU A 132 -9.06 11.40 13.65
CA LEU A 132 -9.57 12.13 12.47
C LEU A 132 -11.05 12.44 12.60
N TYR A 133 -11.86 11.48 13.02
CA TYR A 133 -13.31 11.56 13.14
C TYR A 133 -13.77 10.95 14.46
N PRO A 134 -14.88 11.45 15.06
CA PRO A 134 -15.38 10.94 16.35
C PRO A 134 -15.80 9.48 16.34
N ASP A 135 -16.32 9.01 15.22
CA ASP A 135 -16.96 7.69 15.00
C ASP A 135 -16.21 6.78 14.03
N GLN A 136 -14.93 7.09 13.78
CA GLN A 136 -14.10 6.26 12.92
C GLN A 136 -13.76 4.89 13.52
N ALA A 137 -13.37 3.96 12.66
CA ALA A 137 -12.79 2.69 13.11
C ALA A 137 -11.43 2.88 13.81
N PRO A 138 -10.98 1.89 14.60
CA PRO A 138 -9.67 1.94 15.26
C PRO A 138 -8.51 1.98 14.26
N TYR A 139 -7.49 2.79 14.57
CA TYR A 139 -6.19 2.74 13.93
C TYR A 139 -5.16 2.17 14.90
N THR A 140 -4.53 1.07 14.50
CA THR A 140 -3.47 0.42 15.27
C THR A 140 -2.16 0.50 14.50
N VAL A 141 -1.17 1.17 15.08
CA VAL A 141 0.21 1.13 14.58
C VAL A 141 1.11 0.73 15.73
N CYS A 142 1.97 -0.26 15.53
CA CYS A 142 2.83 -0.75 16.59
C CYS A 142 4.19 -1.22 16.06
N ASN A 143 5.24 -0.74 16.71
CA ASN A 143 6.57 -1.26 16.51
C ASN A 143 6.63 -2.70 17.02
N SER A 144 6.99 -3.62 16.14
CA SER A 144 7.08 -5.04 16.47
C SER A 144 8.39 -5.41 17.13
N SER A 145 8.42 -6.60 17.72
CA SER A 145 9.66 -7.26 18.13
C SER A 145 10.53 -7.62 16.93
N LEU A 146 11.79 -7.96 17.18
CA LEU A 146 12.83 -8.23 16.17
C LEU A 146 12.68 -9.61 15.48
N SER A 147 11.49 -10.14 15.35
CA SER A 147 11.26 -11.45 14.72
C SER A 147 10.24 -11.32 13.61
N GLU A 148 10.70 -11.28 12.36
CA GLU A 148 9.84 -11.25 11.18
C GLU A 148 8.93 -12.47 11.11
N TYR A 149 9.46 -13.66 11.46
CA TYR A 149 8.68 -14.91 11.51
C TYR A 149 7.46 -14.80 12.43
N ALA A 150 7.68 -14.36 13.67
CA ALA A 150 6.62 -14.27 14.66
C ALA A 150 5.61 -13.17 14.31
N VAL A 151 6.08 -12.00 13.87
CA VAL A 151 5.23 -10.86 13.53
C VAL A 151 4.38 -11.15 12.30
N LEU A 152 4.98 -11.66 11.23
CA LEU A 152 4.24 -12.00 10.01
C LEU A 152 3.21 -13.10 10.28
N GLY A 153 3.57 -14.12 11.07
CA GLY A 153 2.64 -15.16 11.49
C GLY A 153 1.49 -14.62 12.32
N PHE A 154 1.75 -13.67 13.22
CA PHE A 154 0.71 -13.00 14.00
C PHE A 154 -0.24 -12.20 13.10
N GLU A 155 0.29 -11.36 12.21
CA GLU A 155 -0.53 -10.52 11.34
C GLU A 155 -1.34 -11.35 10.34
N LEU A 156 -0.82 -12.47 9.87
CA LEU A 156 -1.58 -13.44 9.09
C LEU A 156 -2.78 -13.96 9.89
N GLY A 157 -2.56 -14.43 11.12
CA GLY A 157 -3.63 -14.91 11.99
C GLY A 157 -4.68 -13.82 12.26
N PHE A 158 -4.23 -12.59 12.53
CA PHE A 158 -5.11 -11.44 12.74
C PHE A 158 -5.96 -11.15 11.50
N SER A 159 -5.37 -11.13 10.31
CA SER A 159 -6.07 -10.86 9.05
C SER A 159 -7.10 -11.93 8.69
N MET A 160 -6.85 -13.18 9.08
CA MET A 160 -7.80 -14.28 8.85
C MET A 160 -9.04 -14.23 9.75
N THR A 161 -8.99 -13.51 10.86
CA THR A 161 -10.14 -13.39 11.77
C THR A 161 -11.13 -12.32 11.33
N ASN A 162 -10.70 -11.31 10.56
CA ASN A 162 -11.55 -10.21 10.13
C ASN A 162 -11.28 -9.81 8.68
N PRO A 163 -12.18 -10.13 7.72
CA PRO A 163 -12.02 -9.72 6.33
C PRO A 163 -12.20 -8.21 6.11
N ASN A 164 -12.81 -7.48 7.06
CA ASN A 164 -13.08 -6.05 6.99
C ASN A 164 -12.02 -5.21 7.72
N ALA A 165 -10.81 -5.73 7.86
CA ALA A 165 -9.66 -5.00 8.37
C ALA A 165 -8.54 -4.96 7.33
N LEU A 166 -7.90 -3.80 7.16
CA LEU A 166 -6.66 -3.69 6.40
C LEU A 166 -5.51 -3.99 7.35
N VAL A 167 -4.89 -5.15 7.18
CA VAL A 167 -3.78 -5.63 8.01
C VAL A 167 -2.50 -5.59 7.21
N ILE A 168 -1.49 -4.92 7.75
CA ILE A 168 -0.24 -4.62 7.06
C ILE A 168 0.94 -5.01 7.94
N TRP A 169 1.86 -5.77 7.40
CA TRP A 169 3.20 -5.95 7.93
C TRP A 169 4.21 -5.24 7.04
N GLU A 170 5.04 -4.38 7.62
CA GLU A 170 6.17 -3.76 6.91
C GLU A 170 7.49 -4.37 7.40
N ALA A 171 8.26 -4.95 6.50
CA ALA A 171 9.63 -5.33 6.78
C ALA A 171 10.48 -4.07 6.96
N GLN A 172 11.46 -4.08 7.88
CA GLN A 172 12.36 -2.94 8.06
C GLN A 172 13.15 -2.64 6.77
N PHE A 173 13.63 -3.68 6.12
CA PHE A 173 14.06 -3.75 4.73
C PHE A 173 13.41 -4.99 4.12
N GLY A 174 13.01 -4.93 2.87
CA GLY A 174 12.34 -6.04 2.22
C GLY A 174 13.15 -7.33 2.18
N ASP A 175 14.48 -7.21 2.22
CA ASP A 175 15.43 -8.34 2.31
C ASP A 175 15.12 -9.29 3.48
N PHE A 176 14.62 -8.74 4.61
CA PHE A 176 14.42 -9.51 5.84
C PHE A 176 13.14 -10.38 5.82
N HIS A 177 12.34 -10.32 4.76
CA HIS A 177 11.26 -11.31 4.59
C HIS A 177 11.79 -12.75 4.60
N ASN A 178 13.07 -12.95 4.28
CA ASN A 178 13.67 -14.28 4.22
C ASN A 178 13.68 -15.01 5.57
N THR A 179 13.70 -14.29 6.69
CA THR A 179 13.59 -14.91 8.02
C THR A 179 12.15 -15.36 8.35
N ALA A 180 11.16 -14.89 7.59
CA ALA A 180 9.77 -15.32 7.66
C ALA A 180 9.36 -16.22 6.49
N GLN A 181 10.31 -16.74 5.71
CA GLN A 181 10.02 -17.48 4.47
C GLN A 181 9.10 -18.68 4.68
N CYS A 182 9.21 -19.36 5.82
CA CYS A 182 8.32 -20.49 6.15
C CYS A 182 6.85 -20.03 6.25
N ILE A 183 6.59 -18.88 6.85
CA ILE A 183 5.23 -18.30 6.93
C ILE A 183 4.74 -17.92 5.52
N ILE A 184 5.62 -17.34 4.71
CA ILE A 184 5.30 -16.93 3.35
C ILE A 184 4.93 -18.14 2.50
N ASP A 185 5.78 -19.18 2.47
CA ASP A 185 5.61 -20.34 1.60
C ASP A 185 4.45 -21.23 2.03
N GLN A 186 4.35 -21.53 3.32
CA GLN A 186 3.45 -22.54 3.83
C GLN A 186 2.05 -22.03 4.16
N PHE A 187 1.90 -20.75 4.44
CA PHE A 187 0.64 -20.18 4.92
C PHE A 187 0.09 -19.07 4.04
N ILE A 188 0.93 -18.14 3.55
CA ILE A 188 0.45 -17.00 2.75
C ILE A 188 0.26 -17.42 1.30
N ALA A 189 1.30 -17.96 0.65
CA ALA A 189 1.26 -18.32 -0.76
C ALA A 189 0.26 -19.45 -1.06
N SER A 190 0.11 -20.40 -0.15
CA SER A 190 -0.64 -21.62 -0.36
C SER A 190 -1.91 -21.75 0.51
N GLY A 191 -2.20 -20.79 1.38
CA GLY A 191 -3.28 -20.90 2.37
C GLY A 191 -4.66 -21.10 1.75
N GLN A 192 -4.95 -20.48 0.62
CA GLN A 192 -6.23 -20.63 -0.06
C GLN A 192 -6.38 -22.02 -0.67
N SER A 193 -5.36 -22.54 -1.34
CA SER A 193 -5.43 -23.89 -1.95
C SER A 193 -5.39 -25.01 -0.92
N LYS A 194 -4.62 -24.87 0.17
CA LYS A 194 -4.53 -25.89 1.22
C LYS A 194 -5.76 -25.94 2.13
N TRP A 195 -6.28 -24.79 2.54
CA TRP A 195 -7.27 -24.68 3.62
C TRP A 195 -8.50 -23.87 3.27
N ILE A 196 -8.62 -23.42 2.02
CA ILE A 196 -9.70 -22.51 1.58
C ILE A 196 -9.77 -21.27 2.50
N ARG A 197 -8.60 -20.77 2.91
CA ARG A 197 -8.46 -19.59 3.77
C ARG A 197 -7.99 -18.40 2.97
N GLN A 198 -8.84 -17.38 2.90
CA GLN A 198 -8.47 -16.10 2.31
C GLN A 198 -7.87 -15.17 3.37
N THR A 199 -6.96 -14.32 2.94
CA THR A 199 -6.40 -13.22 3.73
C THR A 199 -6.16 -12.01 2.84
N GLY A 200 -6.46 -10.84 3.34
CA GLY A 200 -6.12 -9.56 2.70
C GLY A 200 -4.81 -8.96 3.21
N LEU A 201 -3.95 -9.76 3.84
CA LEU A 201 -2.68 -9.31 4.41
C LEU A 201 -1.83 -8.61 3.37
N VAL A 202 -1.30 -7.44 3.74
CA VAL A 202 -0.37 -6.65 2.91
C VAL A 202 1.04 -6.78 3.47
N LEU A 203 1.99 -7.13 2.62
CA LEU A 203 3.41 -7.08 2.92
C LEU A 203 4.01 -5.85 2.24
N LEU A 204 4.50 -4.88 3.02
CA LEU A 204 5.27 -3.75 2.51
C LEU A 204 6.75 -4.09 2.59
N LEU A 205 7.40 -4.17 1.44
CA LEU A 205 8.78 -4.63 1.31
C LEU A 205 9.66 -3.52 0.70
N PRO A 206 10.36 -2.71 1.52
CA PRO A 206 11.30 -1.72 1.01
C PRO A 206 12.35 -2.36 0.10
N HIS A 207 12.40 -1.92 -1.17
CA HIS A 207 13.19 -2.50 -2.23
C HIS A 207 13.84 -1.40 -3.08
N GLY A 208 15.08 -1.61 -3.47
CA GLY A 208 15.83 -0.71 -4.34
C GLY A 208 17.33 -0.79 -4.07
N MET A 209 18.11 -0.87 -5.13
CA MET A 209 19.58 -0.91 -5.08
C MET A 209 20.12 0.54 -5.04
N GLU A 210 20.18 1.10 -3.84
CA GLU A 210 20.47 2.51 -3.60
C GLU A 210 21.73 2.74 -2.73
N GLY A 211 22.68 1.80 -2.77
CA GLY A 211 23.97 1.93 -2.11
C GLY A 211 23.98 1.60 -0.60
N MET A 212 22.93 0.92 -0.10
CA MET A 212 22.82 0.55 1.32
C MET A 212 23.46 -0.80 1.68
N GLY A 213 24.17 -1.43 0.74
CA GLY A 213 24.72 -2.78 0.88
C GLY A 213 23.78 -3.87 0.34
N PRO A 214 24.31 -5.07 0.07
CA PRO A 214 23.55 -6.14 -0.56
C PRO A 214 22.42 -6.69 0.33
N GLU A 215 22.57 -6.64 1.64
CA GLU A 215 21.60 -7.11 2.64
C GLU A 215 20.44 -6.14 2.89
N HIS A 216 20.49 -4.93 2.28
CA HIS A 216 19.49 -3.87 2.43
C HIS A 216 18.99 -3.34 1.08
N SER A 217 19.10 -4.13 0.02
CA SER A 217 18.86 -3.66 -1.35
C SER A 217 17.70 -4.37 -2.03
N SER A 218 17.58 -5.69 -1.92
CA SER A 218 16.61 -6.45 -2.67
C SER A 218 15.64 -7.23 -1.77
N ALA A 219 14.36 -6.95 -1.94
CA ALA A 219 13.29 -7.79 -1.39
C ALA A 219 13.08 -9.09 -2.22
N ARG A 220 13.92 -9.33 -3.21
CA ARG A 220 13.85 -10.52 -4.07
C ARG A 220 12.47 -10.68 -4.72
N LEU A 221 12.07 -9.67 -5.48
CA LEU A 221 10.81 -9.63 -6.24
C LEU A 221 10.62 -10.93 -7.06
N GLU A 222 11.68 -11.41 -7.69
CA GLU A 222 11.72 -12.63 -8.49
C GLU A 222 11.25 -13.87 -7.72
N ARG A 223 11.48 -13.95 -6.40
CA ARG A 223 11.02 -15.06 -5.56
C ARG A 223 9.50 -15.07 -5.44
N PHE A 224 8.89 -13.89 -5.25
CA PHE A 224 7.43 -13.77 -5.19
C PHE A 224 6.78 -14.04 -6.56
N LEU A 225 7.39 -13.60 -7.64
CA LEU A 225 6.92 -13.87 -8.99
C LEU A 225 7.00 -15.38 -9.32
N GLN A 226 8.09 -16.03 -8.94
CA GLN A 226 8.26 -17.48 -9.15
C GLN A 226 7.24 -18.34 -8.38
N MET A 227 6.75 -17.83 -7.25
CA MET A 227 5.75 -18.50 -6.41
C MET A 227 4.31 -18.10 -6.74
N THR A 228 4.08 -17.23 -7.71
CA THR A 228 2.73 -16.92 -8.17
C THR A 228 2.10 -18.10 -8.91
N SER A 229 0.78 -18.22 -8.79
CA SER A 229 0.01 -19.19 -9.59
C SER A 229 -0.35 -18.68 -10.98
N ASP A 230 0.11 -17.48 -11.35
CA ASP A 230 -0.04 -16.93 -12.69
C ASP A 230 0.85 -17.68 -13.68
N ASP A 231 0.29 -18.07 -14.81
CA ASP A 231 1.04 -18.73 -15.88
C ASP A 231 1.24 -17.72 -17.04
N PRO A 232 2.47 -17.26 -17.26
CA PRO A 232 2.73 -16.25 -18.28
C PRO A 232 2.52 -16.75 -19.71
N ASP A 233 2.48 -18.08 -19.92
CA ASP A 233 2.28 -18.68 -21.24
C ASP A 233 0.80 -18.88 -21.58
N ILE A 234 -0.11 -18.70 -20.62
CA ILE A 234 -1.55 -18.80 -20.80
C ILE A 234 -2.17 -17.42 -20.91
N LEU A 235 -2.64 -17.06 -22.10
CA LEU A 235 -3.44 -15.86 -22.31
C LEU A 235 -4.88 -16.14 -21.86
N PRO A 236 -5.37 -15.45 -20.84
CA PRO A 236 -6.75 -15.62 -20.41
C PRO A 236 -7.73 -15.08 -21.45
N ALA A 237 -8.94 -15.64 -21.47
CA ALA A 237 -9.98 -15.18 -22.38
C ALA A 237 -10.38 -13.73 -22.08
N PHE A 238 -10.47 -12.89 -23.10
CA PHE A 238 -10.92 -11.51 -22.98
C PHE A 238 -12.39 -11.45 -22.57
N SER A 239 -12.69 -10.70 -21.53
CA SER A 239 -14.04 -10.39 -21.09
C SER A 239 -14.04 -9.01 -20.39
N SER A 240 -15.20 -8.39 -20.24
CA SER A 240 -15.33 -7.08 -19.56
C SER A 240 -14.90 -7.12 -18.10
N ASP A 241 -14.92 -8.29 -17.49
CA ASP A 241 -14.56 -8.57 -16.09
C ASP A 241 -13.17 -9.22 -15.94
N PHE A 242 -12.42 -9.27 -17.04
CA PHE A 242 -11.11 -9.92 -17.11
C PHE A 242 -10.16 -9.51 -15.97
N ALA A 243 -10.04 -8.21 -15.72
CA ALA A 243 -9.09 -7.70 -14.73
C ALA A 243 -9.39 -8.19 -13.30
N ILE A 244 -10.66 -8.28 -12.91
CA ILE A 244 -11.04 -8.76 -11.59
C ILE A 244 -10.98 -10.28 -11.49
N ARG A 245 -11.26 -11.01 -12.58
CA ARG A 245 -11.09 -12.47 -12.62
C ARG A 245 -9.65 -12.85 -12.38
N GLN A 246 -8.69 -12.22 -13.04
CA GLN A 246 -7.26 -12.46 -12.80
C GLN A 246 -6.90 -12.28 -11.32
N LEU A 247 -7.41 -11.21 -10.67
CA LEU A 247 -7.17 -10.98 -9.24
C LEU A 247 -7.81 -12.04 -8.35
N SER A 248 -8.96 -12.60 -8.75
CA SER A 248 -9.63 -13.67 -8.02
C SER A 248 -8.92 -15.02 -8.16
N ASP A 249 -8.34 -15.29 -9.32
CA ASP A 249 -7.78 -16.61 -9.64
C ASP A 249 -6.35 -16.79 -9.15
N ILE A 250 -5.58 -15.71 -9.04
CA ILE A 250 -4.19 -15.73 -8.56
C ILE A 250 -4.10 -16.01 -7.05
N ASN A 251 -3.01 -16.63 -6.59
CA ASN A 251 -2.78 -16.86 -5.15
C ASN A 251 -2.45 -15.57 -4.38
N TRP A 252 -1.71 -14.65 -4.96
CA TRP A 252 -1.41 -13.33 -4.41
C TRP A 252 -1.16 -12.28 -5.50
N ILE A 253 -1.24 -11.01 -5.12
CA ILE A 253 -0.99 -9.88 -6.00
C ILE A 253 0.43 -9.37 -5.72
N VAL A 254 1.20 -9.11 -6.78
CA VAL A 254 2.54 -8.49 -6.66
C VAL A 254 2.53 -7.15 -7.40
N ALA A 255 2.95 -6.09 -6.72
CA ALA A 255 2.94 -4.74 -7.25
C ALA A 255 4.16 -3.93 -6.82
N SER A 256 4.47 -2.89 -7.58
CA SER A 256 5.53 -1.93 -7.28
C SER A 256 5.06 -0.55 -7.73
N CYS A 257 4.43 0.19 -6.82
CA CYS A 257 3.91 1.51 -7.13
C CYS A 257 5.02 2.54 -7.34
N SER A 258 4.85 3.40 -8.32
CA SER A 258 5.77 4.49 -8.61
C SER A 258 5.24 5.86 -8.20
N THR A 259 3.96 5.97 -7.79
CA THR A 259 3.33 7.22 -7.38
C THR A 259 2.58 7.10 -6.05
N PRO A 260 2.48 8.19 -5.26
CA PRO A 260 1.65 8.23 -4.04
C PRO A 260 0.18 7.90 -4.29
N ALA A 261 -0.41 8.37 -5.38
CA ALA A 261 -1.80 8.10 -5.72
C ALA A 261 -2.05 6.62 -6.01
N ASN A 262 -1.14 5.96 -6.72
CA ASN A 262 -1.29 4.51 -6.94
C ASN A 262 -1.12 3.70 -5.66
N LEU A 263 -0.25 4.13 -4.73
CA LEU A 263 -0.18 3.55 -3.39
C LEU A 263 -1.52 3.69 -2.65
N PHE A 264 -2.08 4.89 -2.65
CA PHE A 264 -3.40 5.15 -2.06
C PHE A 264 -4.46 4.19 -2.62
N HIS A 265 -4.54 4.05 -3.93
CA HIS A 265 -5.53 3.21 -4.59
C HIS A 265 -5.34 1.72 -4.31
N ILE A 266 -4.12 1.20 -4.35
CA ILE A 266 -3.89 -0.24 -4.15
C ILE A 266 -4.20 -0.68 -2.72
N LEU A 267 -3.91 0.18 -1.73
CA LEU A 267 -4.23 -0.09 -0.33
C LEU A 267 -5.75 -0.11 -0.10
N ARG A 268 -6.48 0.83 -0.68
CA ARG A 268 -7.95 0.84 -0.62
C ARG A 268 -8.55 -0.32 -1.41
N ARG A 269 -7.97 -0.68 -2.56
CA ARG A 269 -8.41 -1.81 -3.38
C ARG A 269 -8.41 -3.13 -2.60
N GLN A 270 -7.48 -3.35 -1.66
CA GLN A 270 -7.47 -4.55 -0.81
C GLN A 270 -8.78 -4.76 -0.07
N ILE A 271 -9.45 -3.69 0.31
CA ILE A 271 -10.77 -3.73 0.99
C ILE A 271 -11.92 -3.65 -0.01
N ALA A 272 -11.75 -2.93 -1.10
CA ALA A 272 -12.78 -2.75 -2.14
C ALA A 272 -13.08 -4.02 -2.94
N LEU A 273 -12.16 -4.97 -2.99
CA LEU A 273 -12.35 -6.26 -3.65
C LEU A 273 -13.42 -7.10 -2.94
N PRO A 274 -14.28 -7.84 -3.69
CA PRO A 274 -15.31 -8.71 -3.11
C PRO A 274 -14.75 -10.03 -2.54
N PHE A 275 -13.45 -10.21 -2.57
CA PHE A 275 -12.69 -11.32 -2.02
C PHE A 275 -11.43 -10.79 -1.34
N ARG A 276 -10.67 -11.68 -0.67
CA ARG A 276 -9.39 -11.31 -0.04
C ARG A 276 -8.24 -12.10 -0.66
N LYS A 277 -7.18 -11.35 -1.04
CA LYS A 277 -5.91 -11.89 -1.56
C LYS A 277 -4.74 -11.20 -0.86
N PRO A 278 -3.65 -11.92 -0.54
CA PRO A 278 -2.43 -11.26 -0.08
C PRO A 278 -1.91 -10.28 -1.13
N LEU A 279 -1.37 -9.16 -0.67
CA LEU A 279 -0.69 -8.18 -1.49
C LEU A 279 0.79 -8.10 -1.12
N ILE A 280 1.66 -8.39 -2.08
CA ILE A 280 3.10 -8.20 -1.96
C ILE A 280 3.43 -6.88 -2.65
N LEU A 281 3.79 -5.87 -1.88
CA LEU A 281 4.04 -4.53 -2.40
C LEU A 281 5.51 -4.14 -2.19
N MET A 282 6.24 -4.03 -3.30
CA MET A 282 7.58 -3.43 -3.28
C MET A 282 7.43 -1.94 -3.02
N THR A 283 8.02 -1.45 -1.93
CA THR A 283 7.95 -0.05 -1.54
C THR A 283 9.28 0.64 -1.77
N PRO A 284 9.28 1.94 -2.06
CA PRO A 284 10.51 2.66 -2.35
C PRO A 284 11.26 3.06 -1.07
N LYS A 285 12.51 3.48 -1.25
CA LYS A 285 13.35 4.12 -0.23
C LYS A 285 13.60 5.59 -0.56
N SER A 286 14.35 5.90 -1.60
CA SER A 286 14.63 7.30 -1.96
C SER A 286 13.43 8.04 -2.55
N LEU A 287 12.50 7.35 -3.23
CA LEU A 287 11.27 7.98 -3.74
C LEU A 287 10.37 8.54 -2.64
N LEU A 288 10.50 8.08 -1.40
CA LEU A 288 9.77 8.64 -0.26
C LEU A 288 9.96 10.16 -0.11
N ARG A 289 11.08 10.69 -0.62
CA ARG A 289 11.43 12.12 -0.58
C ARG A 289 11.80 12.71 -1.94
N HIS A 290 11.58 11.96 -3.02
CA HIS A 290 11.93 12.44 -4.35
C HIS A 290 11.03 13.60 -4.76
N PRO A 291 11.57 14.73 -5.24
CA PRO A 291 10.77 15.93 -5.54
C PRO A 291 9.66 15.70 -6.56
N GLU A 292 9.92 14.82 -7.54
CA GLU A 292 8.96 14.50 -8.61
C GLU A 292 8.01 13.34 -8.25
N ALA A 293 8.28 12.59 -7.16
CA ALA A 293 7.41 11.53 -6.70
C ALA A 293 6.27 12.09 -5.83
N LYS A 294 5.49 12.97 -6.41
CA LYS A 294 4.29 13.57 -5.84
C LYS A 294 3.09 13.28 -6.73
N SER A 295 1.91 13.27 -6.13
CA SER A 295 0.65 13.14 -6.87
C SER A 295 -0.27 14.32 -6.55
N PRO A 296 -1.01 14.85 -7.55
CA PRO A 296 -2.07 15.81 -7.28
C PRO A 296 -3.26 15.11 -6.59
N PHE A 297 -4.10 15.87 -5.89
CA PHE A 297 -5.34 15.35 -5.32
C PHE A 297 -6.27 14.77 -6.38
N ASP A 298 -6.22 15.32 -7.60
CA ASP A 298 -7.05 14.89 -8.72
C ASP A 298 -6.85 13.42 -9.10
N ASP A 299 -5.70 12.83 -8.77
CA ASP A 299 -5.43 11.41 -9.00
C ASP A 299 -6.08 10.49 -7.93
N MET A 300 -6.75 11.03 -6.91
CA MET A 300 -7.35 10.27 -5.80
C MET A 300 -8.83 10.56 -5.57
N VAL A 301 -9.41 11.49 -6.34
CA VAL A 301 -10.82 11.87 -6.22
C VAL A 301 -11.75 10.80 -6.79
N GLU A 302 -13.04 10.97 -6.54
CA GLU A 302 -14.10 10.10 -7.08
C GLU A 302 -13.96 9.90 -8.60
N GLY A 303 -14.07 8.67 -9.04
CA GLY A 303 -13.90 8.28 -10.44
C GLY A 303 -12.47 7.88 -10.81
N THR A 304 -11.50 8.02 -9.90
CA THR A 304 -10.14 7.51 -10.09
C THR A 304 -9.95 6.14 -9.42
N GLU A 305 -9.00 5.37 -9.92
CA GLU A 305 -8.73 4.01 -9.44
C GLU A 305 -7.27 3.61 -9.64
N PHE A 306 -6.90 2.45 -9.12
CA PHE A 306 -5.56 1.91 -9.29
C PHE A 306 -5.25 1.63 -10.75
N GLN A 307 -4.19 2.27 -11.25
CA GLN A 307 -3.67 2.03 -12.59
C GLN A 307 -2.67 0.87 -12.56
N ARG A 308 -3.01 -0.25 -13.19
CA ARG A 308 -2.13 -1.42 -13.32
C ARG A 308 -0.90 -1.10 -14.18
N VAL A 309 -1.09 -0.25 -15.17
CA VAL A 309 -0.06 0.37 -16.00
C VAL A 309 -0.31 1.87 -16.05
N ILE A 310 0.73 2.66 -15.85
CA ILE A 310 0.68 4.10 -16.11
C ILE A 310 1.36 4.35 -17.46
N PRO A 311 0.60 4.72 -18.50
CA PRO A 311 1.15 4.95 -19.83
C PRO A 311 2.05 6.19 -19.88
N GLU A 312 2.82 6.32 -20.94
CA GLU A 312 3.53 7.56 -21.25
C GLU A 312 2.54 8.74 -21.36
N ALA A 313 2.80 9.81 -20.62
CA ALA A 313 1.97 11.02 -20.62
C ALA A 313 2.74 12.29 -21.09
N GLY A 314 4.04 12.15 -21.40
CA GLY A 314 4.91 13.23 -21.83
C GLY A 314 4.85 13.53 -23.33
N PRO A 315 5.87 14.19 -23.90
CA PRO A 315 5.91 14.58 -25.30
C PRO A 315 5.71 13.44 -26.30
N ALA A 316 6.24 12.23 -26.02
CA ALA A 316 6.11 11.06 -26.88
C ALA A 316 4.64 10.63 -27.07
N SER A 317 3.77 10.80 -26.07
CA SER A 317 2.34 10.45 -26.17
C SER A 317 1.57 11.37 -27.13
N LYS A 318 2.07 12.59 -27.38
CA LYS A 318 1.44 13.57 -28.30
C LYS A 318 1.74 13.27 -29.75
N ASN A 319 2.80 12.54 -30.07
CA ASN A 319 3.19 12.12 -31.38
C ASN A 319 3.61 10.64 -31.43
N PRO A 320 2.68 9.69 -31.30
CA PRO A 320 3.00 8.26 -31.26
C PRO A 320 3.76 7.76 -32.51
N ALA A 321 3.52 8.36 -33.66
CA ALA A 321 4.22 8.02 -34.92
C ALA A 321 5.72 8.37 -34.90
N GLY A 322 6.12 9.31 -34.06
CA GLY A 322 7.53 9.70 -33.86
C GLY A 322 8.27 8.80 -32.87
N VAL A 323 7.59 7.94 -32.13
CA VAL A 323 8.18 7.07 -31.12
C VAL A 323 9.00 5.97 -31.80
N LYS A 324 10.29 5.95 -31.51
CA LYS A 324 11.23 4.93 -32.00
C LYS A 324 11.45 3.79 -31.00
N ARG A 325 11.18 4.04 -29.71
CA ARG A 325 11.36 3.05 -28.66
C ARG A 325 10.31 3.23 -27.56
N LEU A 326 9.69 2.13 -27.17
CA LEU A 326 8.85 2.03 -25.99
C LEU A 326 9.61 1.24 -24.92
N ILE A 327 9.67 1.81 -23.71
CA ILE A 327 10.32 1.21 -22.53
C ILE A 327 9.22 0.94 -21.50
N PHE A 328 9.20 -0.29 -21.00
CA PHE A 328 8.44 -0.65 -19.81
C PHE A 328 9.39 -0.75 -18.62
N CYS A 329 8.99 -0.16 -17.50
CA CYS A 329 9.78 -0.21 -16.26
C CYS A 329 8.85 -0.25 -15.03
N SER A 330 9.43 -0.43 -13.85
CA SER A 330 8.69 -0.45 -12.59
C SER A 330 9.47 0.29 -11.50
N GLY A 331 8.77 0.97 -10.58
CA GLY A 331 9.36 1.62 -9.42
C GLY A 331 10.29 2.80 -9.75
N LYS A 332 11.33 2.96 -8.94
CA LYS A 332 12.24 4.12 -8.98
C LYS A 332 12.96 4.35 -10.31
N VAL A 333 13.29 3.29 -11.03
CA VAL A 333 14.03 3.39 -12.30
C VAL A 333 13.31 4.27 -13.35
N TYR A 334 11.98 4.42 -13.22
CA TYR A 334 11.22 5.35 -14.05
C TYR A 334 11.75 6.78 -13.97
N TYR A 335 12.04 7.27 -12.77
CA TYR A 335 12.54 8.63 -12.53
C TYR A 335 13.94 8.80 -13.08
N ASP A 336 14.81 7.81 -12.91
CA ASP A 336 16.17 7.81 -13.45
C ASP A 336 16.15 7.82 -14.99
N LEU A 337 15.30 6.98 -15.60
CA LEU A 337 15.11 6.95 -17.07
C LEU A 337 14.54 8.25 -17.62
N THR A 338 13.57 8.84 -16.92
CA THR A 338 12.95 10.10 -17.34
C THR A 338 13.96 11.25 -17.29
N ALA A 339 14.77 11.32 -16.23
CA ALA A 339 15.84 12.31 -16.13
C ALA A 339 16.89 12.15 -17.26
N ALA A 340 17.37 10.93 -17.49
CA ALA A 340 18.33 10.64 -18.56
C ALA A 340 17.74 10.90 -19.97
N ARG A 341 16.47 10.56 -20.19
CA ARG A 341 15.75 10.84 -21.44
C ARG A 341 15.70 12.34 -21.72
N LYS A 342 15.40 13.14 -20.70
CA LYS A 342 15.34 14.60 -20.79
C LYS A 342 16.72 15.20 -21.09
N GLU A 343 17.75 14.76 -20.37
CA GLU A 343 19.13 15.21 -20.59
C GLU A 343 19.64 14.92 -22.01
N ALA A 344 19.24 13.77 -22.56
CA ALA A 344 19.59 13.36 -23.92
C ALA A 344 18.72 14.00 -25.01
N GLY A 345 17.68 14.77 -24.68
CA GLY A 345 16.76 15.37 -25.67
C GLY A 345 15.93 14.36 -26.44
N LEU A 346 15.60 13.21 -25.83
CA LEU A 346 14.92 12.08 -26.47
C LEU A 346 13.43 11.97 -26.09
N GLU A 347 12.83 13.01 -25.52
CA GLU A 347 11.48 12.97 -24.93
C GLU A 347 10.38 12.71 -25.96
N GLU A 348 10.58 13.07 -27.24
CA GLU A 348 9.61 12.82 -28.31
C GLU A 348 9.78 11.44 -28.97
N SER A 349 10.97 10.84 -28.86
CA SER A 349 11.31 9.59 -29.56
C SER A 349 11.32 8.34 -28.69
N ILE A 350 11.31 8.50 -27.37
CA ILE A 350 11.27 7.41 -26.40
C ILE A 350 10.07 7.58 -25.49
N ALA A 351 9.15 6.62 -25.53
CA ALA A 351 8.04 6.52 -24.60
C ALA A 351 8.41 5.61 -23.42
N ILE A 352 8.00 5.97 -22.19
CA ILE A 352 8.25 5.18 -20.98
C ILE A 352 6.93 4.93 -20.26
N SER A 353 6.51 3.68 -20.19
CA SER A 353 5.32 3.24 -19.45
C SER A 353 5.71 2.47 -18.20
N ARG A 354 4.92 2.63 -17.12
CA ARG A 354 5.21 2.04 -15.83
C ARG A 354 4.30 0.84 -15.56
N MET A 355 4.90 -0.30 -15.25
CA MET A 355 4.20 -1.49 -14.79
C MET A 355 4.06 -1.40 -13.26
N GLU A 356 2.87 -1.06 -12.79
CA GLU A 356 2.60 -0.88 -11.35
C GLU A 356 2.14 -2.19 -10.70
N GLN A 357 1.34 -3.01 -11.40
CA GLN A 357 1.03 -4.38 -11.01
C GLN A 357 1.82 -5.35 -11.88
N ILE A 358 2.57 -6.24 -11.23
CA ILE A 358 3.49 -7.16 -11.90
C ILE A 358 2.88 -8.55 -12.01
N ALA A 359 2.15 -8.99 -10.97
CA ALA A 359 1.35 -10.20 -10.99
C ALA A 359 -0.05 -9.94 -10.39
N PRO A 360 -1.14 -10.48 -10.97
CA PRO A 360 -1.17 -11.22 -12.24
C PRO A 360 -0.66 -10.37 -13.39
N SER A 361 -0.04 -11.05 -14.35
CA SER A 361 0.61 -10.41 -15.50
C SER A 361 -0.40 -9.69 -16.39
N LEU A 362 0.07 -8.64 -17.05
CA LEU A 362 -0.75 -7.78 -17.93
C LEU A 362 -0.59 -8.17 -19.41
N MET A 363 -0.64 -9.44 -19.71
CA MET A 363 -0.42 -9.95 -21.07
C MET A 363 -1.51 -9.56 -22.08
N THR A 364 -2.34 -8.56 -21.76
CA THR A 364 -3.50 -8.17 -22.56
C THR A 364 -3.55 -6.67 -22.82
N TRP A 365 -2.70 -6.21 -23.70
CA TRP A 365 -2.78 -4.89 -24.35
C TRP A 365 -2.74 -5.03 -25.86
#